data_51d1d66f08b4aefa0d802a6a6bce16c1
#
_entry.id   51d1d66f08b4aefa0d802a6a6bce16c1
#
_cell.length_a   1.000
_cell.length_b   1.000
_cell.length_c   1.000
_cell.angle_alpha   90.00
_cell.angle_beta   90.00
_cell.angle_gamma   90.00
#
_symmetry.space_group_name_H-M   'P 1'
#
loop_
_entity.id
_entity.type
_entity.pdbx_description
1 polymer ?
#
loop_
_entity_poly.entity_id
_entity_poly.type
_entity_poly.pdbx_seq_one_letter_code
_entity_poly.pdbx_strand_id
1 'polypeptide(L)'
;MRILVVDDDRAVRESLRRSLQFNGYTVQLAGDGQQAMEELAMRRPDAMVLDMMMPRVDGLEVCRQLRSTGDDLPILVLTARDAVSDRVAGLDAGADDYLPKPFALEELLARLRALLRRSPPECVGATGAALGFADLVLDQGTREVTRGSRRISLTRTEFSLLELFMRHPRQVLTRGRILEDVWGYDFPTSGNALEVYVGYLRRKTEAGGEPRLIHTMRGVGYALRETPP
;
A
#
# COMPACT_ATOMS: atom_id res chain seq x y z
N MET A 1 10.55 15.75 -3.96
CA MET A 1 9.90 14.87 -3.00
C MET A 1 10.92 14.33 -2.03
N ARG A 2 10.56 14.22 -0.75
CA ARG A 2 11.46 13.78 0.33
C ARG A 2 11.10 12.37 0.76
N ILE A 3 12.10 11.51 0.86
CA ILE A 3 11.96 10.11 1.29
C ILE A 3 12.76 9.93 2.59
N LEU A 4 12.13 9.36 3.61
CA LEU A 4 12.83 8.89 4.81
C LEU A 4 13.20 7.40 4.58
N VAL A 5 14.48 7.08 4.68
CA VAL A 5 14.99 5.69 4.59
C VAL A 5 15.40 5.26 6.00
N VAL A 6 14.78 4.19 6.46
CA VAL A 6 14.98 3.60 7.79
C VAL A 6 15.45 2.15 7.63
N ASP A 7 16.68 1.87 8.05
CA ASP A 7 17.30 0.53 7.98
C ASP A 7 18.45 0.53 8.99
N ASP A 8 18.70 -0.55 9.72
CA ASP A 8 19.78 -0.59 10.70
C ASP A 8 21.16 -0.77 10.05
N ASP A 9 21.21 -1.34 8.84
CA ASP A 9 22.46 -1.44 8.07
C ASP A 9 22.82 -0.11 7.41
N ARG A 10 23.93 0.48 7.86
CA ARG A 10 24.47 1.73 7.33
C ARG A 10 24.80 1.64 5.82
N ALA A 11 25.31 0.49 5.36
CA ALA A 11 25.68 0.34 3.96
C ALA A 11 24.45 0.34 3.05
N VAL A 12 23.36 -0.30 3.48
CA VAL A 12 22.06 -0.29 2.80
C VAL A 12 21.50 1.13 2.75
N ARG A 13 21.46 1.85 3.91
CA ARG A 13 21.00 3.25 3.94
C ARG A 13 21.77 4.15 2.99
N GLU A 14 23.09 4.07 2.99
CA GLU A 14 23.95 4.90 2.13
C GLU A 14 23.83 4.55 0.65
N SER A 15 23.61 3.28 0.33
CA SER A 15 23.33 2.83 -1.04
C SER A 15 22.00 3.36 -1.54
N LEU A 16 20.94 3.20 -0.75
CA LEU A 16 19.61 3.72 -1.06
C LEU A 16 19.61 5.25 -1.17
N ARG A 17 20.29 5.95 -0.26
CA ARG A 17 20.44 7.41 -0.33
C ARG A 17 20.99 7.86 -1.67
N ARG A 18 22.13 7.28 -2.09
CA ARG A 18 22.77 7.64 -3.37
C ARG A 18 21.86 7.36 -4.56
N SER A 19 21.24 6.18 -4.57
CA SER A 19 20.34 5.78 -5.64
C SER A 19 19.10 6.67 -5.75
N LEU A 20 18.46 6.99 -4.63
CA LEU A 20 17.30 7.86 -4.59
C LEU A 20 17.65 9.32 -4.93
N GLN A 21 18.79 9.84 -4.44
CA GLN A 21 19.26 11.17 -4.79
C GLN A 21 19.57 11.30 -6.28
N PHE A 22 20.19 10.28 -6.89
CA PHE A 22 20.43 10.26 -8.33
C PHE A 22 19.12 10.31 -9.13
N ASN A 23 18.03 9.76 -8.58
CA ASN A 23 16.69 9.81 -9.17
C ASN A 23 15.86 11.04 -8.73
N GLY A 24 16.51 12.09 -8.18
CA GLY A 24 15.88 13.39 -7.91
C GLY A 24 15.12 13.49 -6.59
N TYR A 25 15.24 12.52 -5.69
CA TYR A 25 14.64 12.59 -4.36
C TYR A 25 15.57 13.28 -3.34
N THR A 26 14.98 14.00 -2.40
CA THR A 26 15.68 14.42 -1.17
C THR A 26 15.56 13.28 -0.15
N VAL A 27 16.65 12.86 0.49
CA VAL A 27 16.65 11.69 1.37
C VAL A 27 17.05 12.09 2.79
N GLN A 28 16.22 11.68 3.76
CA GLN A 28 16.52 11.65 5.18
C GLN A 28 16.89 10.21 5.56
N LEU A 29 17.71 10.01 6.58
CA LEU A 29 18.14 8.70 7.04
C LEU A 29 17.84 8.52 8.52
N ALA A 30 17.38 7.34 8.91
CA ALA A 30 17.28 6.91 10.29
C ALA A 30 17.87 5.50 10.44
N GLY A 31 18.53 5.22 11.53
CA GLY A 31 19.17 3.92 11.78
C GLY A 31 18.32 2.95 12.60
N ASP A 32 17.17 3.40 13.08
CA ASP A 32 16.22 2.60 13.84
C ASP A 32 14.84 3.30 13.91
N GLY A 33 13.86 2.60 14.48
CA GLY A 33 12.49 3.14 14.60
C GLY A 33 12.38 4.38 15.48
N GLN A 34 13.20 4.50 16.53
CA GLN A 34 13.19 5.69 17.39
C GLN A 34 13.65 6.93 16.62
N GLN A 35 14.78 6.84 15.91
CA GLN A 35 15.26 7.92 15.05
C GLN A 35 14.26 8.25 13.93
N ALA A 36 13.58 7.24 13.40
CA ALA A 36 12.54 7.46 12.40
C ALA A 36 11.42 8.34 12.94
N MET A 37 10.92 8.07 14.15
CA MET A 37 9.87 8.89 14.79
C MET A 37 10.35 10.33 15.08
N GLU A 38 11.61 10.50 15.49
CA GLU A 38 12.22 11.82 15.68
C GLU A 38 12.32 12.62 14.37
N GLU A 39 12.79 11.99 13.30
CA GLU A 39 12.86 12.62 11.97
C GLU A 39 11.46 13.01 11.44
N LEU A 40 10.45 12.15 11.65
CA LEU A 40 9.06 12.43 11.29
C LEU A 40 8.50 13.64 12.04
N ALA A 41 8.82 13.78 13.33
CA ALA A 41 8.39 14.92 14.15
C ALA A 41 9.08 16.22 13.73
N MET A 42 10.36 16.16 13.35
CA MET A 42 11.10 17.33 12.89
C MET A 42 10.66 17.79 11.49
N ARG A 43 10.51 16.87 10.57
CA ARG A 43 10.19 17.20 9.19
C ARG A 43 9.54 16.04 8.44
N ARG A 44 8.22 16.11 8.26
CA ARG A 44 7.44 15.08 7.56
C ARG A 44 7.95 14.84 6.14
N PRO A 45 8.32 13.59 5.77
CA PRO A 45 8.63 13.20 4.41
C PRO A 45 7.35 12.98 3.57
N ASP A 46 7.52 12.82 2.25
CA ASP A 46 6.43 12.46 1.33
C ASP A 46 6.16 10.94 1.30
N ALA A 47 7.16 10.12 1.62
CA ALA A 47 7.06 8.69 1.82
C ALA A 47 8.21 8.16 2.70
N MET A 48 8.03 6.96 3.25
CA MET A 48 9.04 6.25 4.03
C MET A 48 9.35 4.89 3.40
N VAL A 49 10.65 4.56 3.32
CA VAL A 49 11.17 3.22 3.05
C VAL A 49 11.67 2.67 4.36
N LEU A 50 11.11 1.57 4.82
CA LEU A 50 11.26 1.08 6.18
C LEU A 50 11.68 -0.39 6.19
N ASP A 51 12.82 -0.70 6.78
CA ASP A 51 13.17 -2.09 7.06
C ASP A 51 12.30 -2.64 8.18
N MET A 52 11.87 -3.88 8.01
CA MET A 52 11.06 -4.58 8.98
C MET A 52 11.87 -5.09 10.16
N MET A 53 13.08 -5.58 9.89
CA MET A 53 13.92 -6.29 10.84
C MET A 53 14.97 -5.35 11.42
N MET A 54 14.57 -4.51 12.36
CA MET A 54 15.49 -3.60 13.05
C MET A 54 15.53 -3.89 14.55
N PRO A 55 16.69 -3.68 15.22
CA PRO A 55 16.79 -3.81 16.67
C PRO A 55 16.01 -2.70 17.39
N ARG A 56 15.57 -2.97 18.62
CA ARG A 56 14.83 -2.06 19.53
C ARG A 56 13.39 -1.83 19.11
N VAL A 57 13.14 -0.85 18.26
CA VAL A 57 11.81 -0.55 17.70
C VAL A 57 11.80 -1.10 16.27
N ASP A 58 11.05 -2.17 16.06
CA ASP A 58 10.94 -2.82 14.75
C ASP A 58 10.05 -2.01 13.78
N GLY A 59 10.14 -2.32 12.49
CA GLY A 59 9.38 -1.61 11.47
C GLY A 59 7.87 -1.77 11.63
N LEU A 60 7.38 -2.88 12.18
CA LEU A 60 5.96 -3.09 12.45
C LEU A 60 5.43 -2.13 13.50
N GLU A 61 6.21 -1.90 14.54
CA GLU A 61 5.84 -0.99 15.62
C GLU A 61 5.78 0.46 15.11
N VAL A 62 6.75 0.88 14.28
CA VAL A 62 6.70 2.19 13.60
C VAL A 62 5.42 2.35 12.78
N CYS A 63 5.06 1.35 11.97
CA CYS A 63 3.81 1.37 11.21
C CYS A 63 2.58 1.51 12.11
N ARG A 64 2.48 0.69 13.18
CA ARG A 64 1.34 0.73 14.11
C ARG A 64 1.21 2.08 14.80
N GLN A 65 2.32 2.65 15.27
CA GLN A 65 2.33 3.96 15.94
C GLN A 65 1.82 5.05 14.99
N LEU A 66 2.31 5.10 13.76
CA LEU A 66 1.84 6.08 12.77
C LEU A 66 0.34 5.92 12.48
N ARG A 67 -0.13 4.71 12.25
CA ARG A 67 -1.54 4.47 11.94
C ARG A 67 -2.47 4.69 13.14
N SER A 68 -1.99 4.46 14.36
CA SER A 68 -2.78 4.74 15.58
C SER A 68 -3.08 6.23 15.78
N THR A 69 -2.20 7.11 15.27
CA THR A 69 -2.40 8.57 15.28
C THR A 69 -3.17 9.09 14.07
N GLY A 70 -3.60 8.20 13.17
CA GLY A 70 -4.29 8.57 11.93
C GLY A 70 -3.36 9.11 10.84
N ASP A 71 -2.03 8.93 11.00
CA ASP A 71 -1.06 9.36 10.01
C ASP A 71 -1.14 8.47 8.75
N ASP A 72 -1.34 9.09 7.59
CA ASP A 72 -1.51 8.46 6.28
C ASP A 72 -0.22 8.46 5.45
N LEU A 73 0.95 8.71 6.07
CA LEU A 73 2.25 8.70 5.40
C LEU A 73 2.40 7.40 4.59
N PRO A 74 2.72 7.49 3.28
CA PRO A 74 2.99 6.31 2.46
C PRO A 74 4.22 5.56 2.96
N ILE A 75 4.08 4.25 3.23
CA ILE A 75 5.13 3.39 3.77
C ILE A 75 5.39 2.21 2.85
N LEU A 76 6.61 2.14 2.30
CA LEU A 76 7.14 0.97 1.61
C LEU A 76 8.01 0.16 2.58
N VAL A 77 7.57 -1.05 2.92
CA VAL A 77 8.32 -1.93 3.81
C VAL A 77 9.30 -2.79 3.01
N LEU A 78 10.56 -2.85 3.48
CA LEU A 78 11.55 -3.81 3.01
C LEU A 78 11.50 -5.05 3.92
N THR A 79 11.43 -6.25 3.36
CA THR A 79 11.28 -7.49 4.14
C THR A 79 12.21 -8.58 3.66
N ALA A 80 12.67 -9.47 4.55
CA ALA A 80 13.41 -10.66 4.17
C ALA A 80 12.51 -11.66 3.40
N ARG A 81 13.11 -12.42 2.49
CA ARG A 81 12.42 -13.21 1.45
C ARG A 81 11.50 -14.34 1.96
N ASP A 82 11.65 -14.79 3.19
CA ASP A 82 11.14 -16.12 3.60
C ASP A 82 9.83 -16.11 4.39
N ALA A 83 9.25 -14.97 4.70
CA ALA A 83 8.06 -14.94 5.53
C ALA A 83 6.83 -14.38 4.80
N VAL A 84 5.99 -15.28 4.28
CA VAL A 84 4.57 -14.94 3.97
C VAL A 84 3.92 -14.34 5.23
N SER A 85 4.27 -14.83 6.42
CA SER A 85 3.88 -14.31 7.73
C SER A 85 4.32 -12.85 7.95
N ASP A 86 5.55 -12.49 7.58
CA ASP A 86 6.09 -11.14 7.82
C ASP A 86 5.48 -10.11 6.87
N ARG A 87 5.20 -10.53 5.62
CA ARG A 87 4.44 -9.72 4.66
C ARG A 87 3.02 -9.44 5.16
N VAL A 88 2.39 -10.49 5.70
CA VAL A 88 1.07 -10.39 6.33
C VAL A 88 1.14 -9.42 7.50
N ALA A 89 2.08 -9.59 8.41
CA ALA A 89 2.25 -8.74 9.58
C ALA A 89 2.53 -7.27 9.23
N GLY A 90 3.34 -6.99 8.20
CA GLY A 90 3.65 -5.62 7.76
C GLY A 90 2.45 -4.87 7.22
N LEU A 91 1.66 -5.52 6.37
CA LEU A 91 0.45 -4.93 5.83
C LEU A 91 -0.66 -4.82 6.89
N ASP A 92 -0.75 -5.78 7.82
CA ASP A 92 -1.65 -5.70 8.98
C ASP A 92 -1.26 -4.56 9.94
N ALA A 93 0.03 -4.24 10.03
CA ALA A 93 0.51 -3.09 10.78
C ALA A 93 0.24 -1.74 10.07
N GLY A 94 -0.23 -1.76 8.83
CA GLY A 94 -0.61 -0.56 8.08
C GLY A 94 0.41 -0.06 7.06
N ALA A 95 1.39 -0.88 6.63
CA ALA A 95 2.23 -0.56 5.48
C ALA A 95 1.40 -0.46 4.19
N ASP A 96 1.77 0.44 3.29
CA ASP A 96 1.05 0.62 2.02
C ASP A 96 1.55 -0.28 0.91
N ASP A 97 2.83 -0.68 0.93
CA ASP A 97 3.40 -1.65 0.02
C ASP A 97 4.60 -2.35 0.67
N TYR A 98 5.05 -3.45 0.09
CA TYR A 98 6.21 -4.20 0.56
C TYR A 98 7.12 -4.59 -0.61
N LEU A 99 8.41 -4.74 -0.33
CA LEU A 99 9.41 -5.14 -1.31
C LEU A 99 10.37 -6.17 -0.67
N PRO A 100 10.38 -7.43 -1.17
CA PRO A 100 11.26 -8.46 -0.63
C PRO A 100 12.74 -8.17 -0.93
N LYS A 101 13.61 -8.35 0.04
CA LYS A 101 15.07 -8.38 -0.13
C LYS A 101 15.51 -9.77 -0.64
N PRO A 102 16.43 -9.88 -1.63
CA PRO A 102 17.04 -8.80 -2.41
C PRO A 102 16.10 -8.28 -3.50
N PHE A 103 16.18 -6.98 -3.79
CA PHE A 103 15.34 -6.31 -4.78
C PHE A 103 16.16 -5.56 -5.83
N ALA A 104 15.56 -5.35 -6.99
CA ALA A 104 16.09 -4.46 -8.01
C ALA A 104 15.77 -3.00 -7.67
N LEU A 105 16.71 -2.08 -7.99
CA LEU A 105 16.50 -0.64 -7.75
C LEU A 105 15.27 -0.12 -8.53
N GLU A 106 15.10 -0.59 -9.76
CA GLU A 106 13.99 -0.22 -10.64
C GLU A 106 12.64 -0.57 -10.00
N GLU A 107 12.54 -1.73 -9.31
CA GLU A 107 11.34 -2.13 -8.61
C GLU A 107 11.05 -1.21 -7.40
N LEU A 108 12.06 -0.90 -6.60
CA LEU A 108 11.93 0.05 -5.50
C LEU A 108 11.43 1.41 -5.99
N LEU A 109 12.03 1.94 -7.07
CA LEU A 109 11.64 3.21 -7.66
C LEU A 109 10.21 3.18 -8.23
N ALA A 110 9.81 2.08 -8.88
CA ALA A 110 8.45 1.92 -9.40
C ALA A 110 7.41 1.94 -8.27
N ARG A 111 7.67 1.21 -7.17
CA ARG A 111 6.80 1.20 -5.99
C ARG A 111 6.74 2.56 -5.31
N LEU A 112 7.86 3.25 -5.14
CA LEU A 112 7.89 4.60 -4.59
C LEU A 112 7.11 5.60 -5.46
N ARG A 113 7.27 5.54 -6.81
CA ARG A 113 6.46 6.38 -7.71
C ARG A 113 4.97 6.11 -7.56
N ALA A 114 4.57 4.84 -7.43
CA ALA A 114 3.19 4.46 -7.20
C ALA A 114 2.64 5.05 -5.89
N LEU A 115 3.39 4.93 -4.80
CA LEU A 115 3.03 5.46 -3.48
C LEU A 115 2.99 7.00 -3.46
N LEU A 116 3.89 7.65 -4.18
CA LEU A 116 3.98 9.12 -4.24
C LEU A 116 3.00 9.73 -5.24
N ARG A 117 2.38 8.92 -6.12
CA ARG A 117 1.36 9.39 -7.03
C ARG A 117 0.19 9.92 -6.21
N ARG A 118 0.06 11.24 -6.13
CA ARG A 118 -1.15 11.84 -5.59
C ARG A 118 -2.29 11.39 -6.48
N SER A 119 -3.39 10.94 -5.90
CA SER A 119 -4.65 10.91 -6.66
C SER A 119 -4.77 12.26 -7.39
N PRO A 120 -5.17 12.29 -8.67
CA PRO A 120 -5.32 13.58 -9.37
C PRO A 120 -5.98 14.55 -8.41
N PRO A 121 -5.54 15.83 -8.37
CA PRO A 121 -6.26 16.81 -7.59
C PRO A 121 -7.71 16.75 -8.08
N GLU A 122 -8.58 16.27 -7.21
CA GLU A 122 -10.00 16.28 -7.48
C GLU A 122 -10.35 17.71 -7.89
N CYS A 123 -11.05 17.85 -9.01
CA CYS A 123 -11.66 19.10 -9.36
C CYS A 123 -12.39 19.61 -8.12
N VAL A 124 -11.91 20.71 -7.55
CA VAL A 124 -12.57 21.41 -6.46
C VAL A 124 -13.97 21.75 -6.97
N GLY A 125 -14.99 20.98 -6.56
CA GLY A 125 -16.37 21.17 -7.00
C GLY A 125 -17.20 19.93 -7.27
N ALA A 126 -16.60 18.72 -7.36
CA ALA A 126 -17.37 17.48 -7.36
C ALA A 126 -17.50 17.00 -5.91
N THR A 127 -18.69 17.07 -5.34
CA THR A 127 -19.09 16.24 -4.19
C THR A 127 -18.67 14.82 -4.52
N GLY A 128 -17.64 14.30 -3.85
CA GLY A 128 -17.07 12.98 -4.11
C GLY A 128 -18.19 11.94 -4.16
N ALA A 129 -18.48 11.41 -5.34
CA ALA A 129 -19.57 10.47 -5.50
C ALA A 129 -19.17 9.19 -4.73
N ALA A 130 -19.98 8.82 -3.75
CA ALA A 130 -19.80 7.54 -3.09
C ALA A 130 -20.03 6.42 -4.13
N LEU A 131 -19.06 5.52 -4.25
CA LEU A 131 -19.22 4.31 -5.04
C LEU A 131 -19.94 3.25 -4.19
N GLY A 132 -20.98 2.66 -4.75
CA GLY A 132 -21.76 1.62 -4.08
C GLY A 132 -21.79 0.33 -4.90
N PHE A 133 -21.61 -0.81 -4.24
CA PHE A 133 -21.79 -2.13 -4.82
C PHE A 133 -22.28 -3.13 -3.75
N ALA A 134 -23.47 -3.70 -3.93
CA ALA A 134 -24.17 -4.48 -2.90
C ALA A 134 -24.26 -3.66 -1.59
N ASP A 135 -23.74 -4.20 -0.49
CA ASP A 135 -23.66 -3.56 0.83
C ASP A 135 -22.33 -2.82 1.08
N LEU A 136 -21.46 -2.74 0.08
CA LEU A 136 -20.15 -2.06 0.15
C LEU A 136 -20.27 -0.64 -0.38
N VAL A 137 -19.82 0.33 0.41
CA VAL A 137 -19.80 1.76 0.04
C VAL A 137 -18.40 2.31 0.25
N LEU A 138 -17.88 3.04 -0.73
CA LEU A 138 -16.60 3.72 -0.70
C LEU A 138 -16.82 5.20 -1.01
N ASP A 139 -16.51 6.06 -0.05
CA ASP A 139 -16.51 7.51 -0.23
C ASP A 139 -15.11 7.97 -0.66
N GLN A 140 -15.02 8.54 -1.84
CA GLN A 140 -13.75 9.00 -2.43
C GLN A 140 -13.22 10.27 -1.75
N GLY A 141 -14.11 11.13 -1.25
CA GLY A 141 -13.74 12.41 -0.62
C GLY A 141 -13.21 12.21 0.80
N THR A 142 -13.89 11.41 1.60
CA THR A 142 -13.47 11.11 2.98
C THR A 142 -12.51 9.92 3.08
N ARG A 143 -12.37 9.15 1.99
CA ARG A 143 -11.66 7.86 1.93
C ARG A 143 -12.21 6.83 2.91
N GLU A 144 -13.46 6.97 3.30
CA GLU A 144 -14.13 6.00 4.17
C GLU A 144 -14.70 4.85 3.36
N VAL A 145 -14.60 3.66 3.93
CA VAL A 145 -15.19 2.44 3.37
C VAL A 145 -16.05 1.77 4.42
N THR A 146 -17.27 1.41 4.02
CA THR A 146 -18.19 0.68 4.89
C THR A 146 -18.75 -0.54 4.18
N ARG A 147 -19.06 -1.58 4.94
CA ARG A 147 -19.84 -2.72 4.47
C ARG A 147 -21.05 -2.90 5.40
N GLY A 148 -22.24 -2.63 4.89
CA GLY A 148 -23.42 -2.44 5.73
C GLY A 148 -23.16 -1.33 6.73
N SER A 149 -23.26 -1.63 8.03
CA SER A 149 -22.96 -0.70 9.12
C SER A 149 -21.50 -0.74 9.60
N ARG A 150 -20.68 -1.68 9.09
CA ARG A 150 -19.31 -1.90 9.54
C ARG A 150 -18.32 -1.05 8.77
N ARG A 151 -17.55 -0.21 9.47
CA ARG A 151 -16.45 0.55 8.90
C ARG A 151 -15.24 -0.36 8.64
N ILE A 152 -14.60 -0.20 7.48
CA ILE A 152 -13.42 -0.96 7.06
C ILE A 152 -12.24 -0.01 6.95
N SER A 153 -11.18 -0.27 7.71
CA SER A 153 -9.92 0.47 7.59
C SER A 153 -9.06 -0.14 6.48
N LEU A 154 -8.76 0.65 5.46
CA LEU A 154 -7.91 0.26 4.34
C LEU A 154 -6.65 1.11 4.30
N THR A 155 -5.53 0.50 3.91
CA THR A 155 -4.33 1.25 3.52
C THR A 155 -4.56 1.97 2.19
N ARG A 156 -3.64 2.85 1.82
CA ARG A 156 -3.74 3.62 0.56
C ARG A 156 -3.86 2.71 -0.66
N THR A 157 -3.02 1.68 -0.74
CA THR A 157 -3.01 0.73 -1.87
C THR A 157 -4.26 -0.14 -1.90
N GLU A 158 -4.72 -0.63 -0.74
CA GLU A 158 -5.97 -1.38 -0.64
C GLU A 158 -7.17 -0.54 -1.07
N PHE A 159 -7.21 0.73 -0.65
CA PHE A 159 -8.27 1.66 -1.05
C PHE A 159 -8.28 1.86 -2.58
N SER A 160 -7.13 2.14 -3.19
CA SER A 160 -7.01 2.32 -4.64
C SER A 160 -7.42 1.08 -5.41
N LEU A 161 -7.06 -0.10 -4.92
CA LEU A 161 -7.46 -1.37 -5.53
C LEU A 161 -8.96 -1.62 -5.41
N LEU A 162 -9.57 -1.34 -4.25
CA LEU A 162 -11.00 -1.45 -4.06
C LEU A 162 -11.77 -0.46 -4.92
N GLU A 163 -11.31 0.79 -4.97
CA GLU A 163 -11.87 1.84 -5.82
C GLU A 163 -11.88 1.43 -7.30
N LEU A 164 -10.77 0.87 -7.79
CA LEU A 164 -10.68 0.36 -9.15
C LEU A 164 -11.74 -0.71 -9.42
N PHE A 165 -11.92 -1.66 -8.52
CA PHE A 165 -12.97 -2.67 -8.65
C PHE A 165 -14.38 -2.07 -8.62
N MET A 166 -14.63 -1.10 -7.75
CA MET A 166 -15.94 -0.46 -7.61
C MET A 166 -16.29 0.48 -8.77
N ARG A 167 -15.29 1.01 -9.47
CA ARG A 167 -15.48 1.75 -10.73
C ARG A 167 -15.80 0.83 -11.93
N HIS A 168 -15.50 -0.47 -11.82
CA HIS A 168 -15.72 -1.46 -12.88
C HIS A 168 -16.53 -2.67 -12.37
N PRO A 169 -17.72 -2.45 -11.79
CA PRO A 169 -18.52 -3.53 -11.22
C PRO A 169 -18.91 -4.54 -12.30
N ARG A 170 -18.85 -5.82 -11.96
CA ARG A 170 -19.15 -6.97 -12.82
C ARG A 170 -18.24 -7.16 -14.04
N GLN A 171 -17.24 -6.32 -14.22
CA GLN A 171 -16.24 -6.47 -15.27
C GLN A 171 -15.05 -7.31 -14.77
N VAL A 172 -14.50 -8.11 -15.67
CA VAL A 172 -13.25 -8.83 -15.40
C VAL A 172 -12.09 -7.91 -15.72
N LEU A 173 -11.32 -7.57 -14.69
CA LEU A 173 -10.09 -6.81 -14.83
C LEU A 173 -8.91 -7.77 -14.92
N THR A 174 -8.11 -7.65 -15.97
CA THR A 174 -6.91 -8.48 -16.13
C THR A 174 -5.84 -8.08 -15.11
N ARG A 175 -4.95 -9.02 -14.77
CA ARG A 175 -3.82 -8.76 -13.86
C ARG A 175 -3.00 -7.56 -14.30
N GLY A 176 -2.63 -7.51 -15.59
CA GLY A 176 -1.84 -6.41 -16.15
C GLY A 176 -2.52 -5.06 -15.96
N ARG A 177 -3.80 -4.96 -16.29
CA ARG A 177 -4.58 -3.73 -16.12
C ARG A 177 -4.64 -3.28 -14.64
N ILE A 178 -4.89 -4.21 -13.72
CA ILE A 178 -4.93 -3.88 -12.29
C ILE A 178 -3.58 -3.35 -11.81
N LEU A 179 -2.48 -4.01 -12.20
CA LEU A 179 -1.14 -3.59 -11.82
C LEU A 179 -0.80 -2.20 -12.41
N GLU A 180 -1.16 -1.96 -13.65
CA GLU A 180 -0.97 -0.67 -14.32
C GLU A 180 -1.79 0.45 -13.66
N ASP A 181 -3.07 0.24 -13.42
CA ASP A 181 -3.97 1.25 -12.87
C ASP A 181 -3.62 1.60 -11.41
N VAL A 182 -3.24 0.60 -10.58
CA VAL A 182 -2.94 0.79 -9.16
C VAL A 182 -1.47 1.15 -8.92
N TRP A 183 -0.53 0.46 -9.57
CA TRP A 183 0.92 0.66 -9.36
C TRP A 183 1.64 1.40 -10.48
N GLY A 184 1.08 1.45 -11.69
CA GLY A 184 1.64 2.16 -12.85
C GLY A 184 2.33 1.24 -13.86
N TYR A 185 2.64 1.80 -15.05
CA TYR A 185 3.19 1.07 -16.20
C TYR A 185 4.51 0.34 -15.92
N ASP A 186 5.36 0.92 -15.09
CA ASP A 186 6.69 0.38 -14.79
C ASP A 186 6.68 -0.71 -13.71
N PHE A 187 5.49 -1.15 -13.26
CA PHE A 187 5.41 -2.12 -12.18
C PHE A 187 5.73 -3.53 -12.71
N PRO A 188 6.69 -4.27 -12.08
CA PRO A 188 7.01 -5.63 -12.50
C PRO A 188 5.80 -6.55 -12.36
N THR A 189 5.37 -7.17 -13.45
CA THR A 189 4.21 -8.09 -13.48
C THR A 189 4.54 -9.47 -12.88
N SER A 190 5.79 -9.75 -12.58
CA SER A 190 6.32 -11.06 -12.18
C SER A 190 6.21 -11.38 -10.68
N GLY A 191 5.35 -10.70 -9.93
CA GLY A 191 5.20 -10.92 -8.50
C GLY A 191 3.80 -11.41 -8.11
N ASN A 192 3.67 -11.96 -6.90
CA ASN A 192 2.39 -12.32 -6.28
C ASN A 192 1.79 -11.18 -5.45
N ALA A 193 2.24 -9.94 -5.67
CA ALA A 193 1.78 -8.77 -4.92
C ALA A 193 0.26 -8.60 -5.01
N LEU A 194 -0.29 -8.69 -6.23
CA LEU A 194 -1.73 -8.55 -6.46
C LEU A 194 -2.55 -9.58 -5.69
N GLU A 195 -2.11 -10.84 -5.65
CA GLU A 195 -2.77 -11.91 -4.88
C GLU A 195 -2.83 -11.59 -3.39
N VAL A 196 -1.74 -11.06 -2.88
CA VAL A 196 -1.63 -10.67 -1.47
C VAL A 196 -2.63 -9.56 -1.16
N TYR A 197 -2.66 -8.47 -1.95
CA TYR A 197 -3.61 -7.37 -1.74
C TYR A 197 -5.07 -7.78 -1.92
N VAL A 198 -5.37 -8.62 -2.91
CA VAL A 198 -6.71 -9.21 -3.05
C VAL A 198 -7.08 -10.06 -1.84
N GLY A 199 -6.13 -10.84 -1.31
CA GLY A 199 -6.29 -11.59 -0.07
C GLY A 199 -6.66 -10.70 1.11
N TYR A 200 -5.97 -9.56 1.28
CA TYR A 200 -6.27 -8.59 2.33
C TYR A 200 -7.63 -7.93 2.17
N LEU A 201 -7.96 -7.47 0.97
CA LEU A 201 -9.27 -6.90 0.71
C LEU A 201 -10.39 -7.90 1.04
N ARG A 202 -10.25 -9.17 0.63
CA ARG A 202 -11.21 -10.21 0.99
C ARG A 202 -11.33 -10.36 2.51
N ARG A 203 -10.19 -10.53 3.21
CA ARG A 203 -10.20 -10.66 4.67
C ARG A 203 -10.88 -9.48 5.36
N LYS A 204 -10.61 -8.24 4.93
CA LYS A 204 -11.19 -7.04 5.52
C LYS A 204 -12.67 -6.86 5.14
N THR A 205 -13.03 -7.14 3.91
CA THR A 205 -14.43 -7.01 3.45
C THR A 205 -15.32 -8.16 3.91
N GLU A 206 -14.77 -9.34 4.24
CA GLU A 206 -15.50 -10.53 4.69
C GLU A 206 -15.41 -10.77 6.20
N ALA A 207 -14.81 -9.83 6.98
CA ALA A 207 -14.48 -10.03 8.40
C ALA A 207 -15.72 -10.20 9.32
N GLY A 208 -16.88 -9.72 8.92
CA GLY A 208 -18.15 -9.90 9.63
C GLY A 208 -18.95 -11.11 9.17
N GLY A 209 -18.38 -11.98 8.32
CA GLY A 209 -19.09 -13.11 7.74
C GLY A 209 -19.86 -12.76 6.45
N GLU A 210 -19.62 -11.57 5.90
CA GLU A 210 -20.28 -11.12 4.69
C GLU A 210 -19.88 -11.96 3.46
N PRO A 211 -20.76 -12.11 2.47
CA PRO A 211 -20.48 -12.89 1.27
C PRO A 211 -19.35 -12.27 0.45
N ARG A 212 -18.59 -13.12 -0.24
CA ARG A 212 -17.48 -12.69 -1.09
C ARG A 212 -17.97 -11.86 -2.27
N LEU A 213 -17.35 -10.71 -2.49
CA LEU A 213 -17.62 -9.84 -3.65
C LEU A 213 -16.46 -9.83 -4.66
N ILE A 214 -15.22 -10.00 -4.21
CA ILE A 214 -14.05 -10.00 -5.10
C ILE A 214 -13.75 -11.45 -5.50
N HIS A 215 -13.99 -11.81 -6.76
CA HIS A 215 -13.82 -13.17 -7.28
C HIS A 215 -12.60 -13.29 -8.18
N THR A 216 -11.96 -14.46 -8.15
CA THR A 216 -10.83 -14.79 -9.04
C THR A 216 -11.38 -15.40 -10.34
N MET A 217 -11.02 -14.81 -11.45
CA MET A 217 -11.24 -15.36 -12.79
C MET A 217 -9.96 -16.09 -13.21
N ARG A 218 -9.97 -17.42 -13.07
CA ARG A 218 -8.77 -18.27 -13.29
C ARG A 218 -8.12 -17.99 -14.63
N GLY A 219 -6.80 -17.74 -14.60
CA GLY A 219 -6.01 -17.46 -15.81
C GLY A 219 -6.22 -16.04 -16.40
N VAL A 220 -7.13 -15.22 -15.88
CA VAL A 220 -7.47 -13.89 -16.42
C VAL A 220 -7.19 -12.77 -15.43
N GLY A 221 -7.80 -12.81 -14.23
CA GLY A 221 -7.70 -11.72 -13.28
C GLY A 221 -8.76 -11.79 -12.19
N TYR A 222 -9.40 -10.66 -11.91
CA TYR A 222 -10.39 -10.53 -10.82
C TYR A 222 -11.61 -9.72 -11.26
N ALA A 223 -12.72 -9.95 -10.57
CA ALA A 223 -13.96 -9.20 -10.80
C ALA A 223 -14.70 -8.96 -9.47
N LEU A 224 -15.32 -7.78 -9.34
CA LEU A 224 -16.26 -7.46 -8.27
C LEU A 224 -17.66 -7.88 -8.71
N ARG A 225 -18.25 -8.88 -8.05
CA ARG A 225 -19.60 -9.43 -8.34
C ARG A 225 -20.20 -10.09 -7.13
N GLU A 226 -21.53 -10.21 -7.10
CA GLU A 226 -22.26 -10.85 -5.99
C GLU A 226 -22.24 -12.38 -6.07
N THR A 227 -22.21 -12.93 -7.29
CA THR A 227 -22.21 -14.37 -7.53
C THR A 227 -20.86 -14.87 -8.01
N PRO A 228 -20.44 -16.07 -7.60
CA PRO A 228 -19.22 -16.70 -8.14
C PRO A 228 -19.26 -16.83 -9.66
N PRO A 229 -18.09 -16.93 -10.31
CA PRO A 229 -17.98 -17.16 -11.76
C PRO A 229 -18.44 -18.56 -12.13
#